data_52eb709a5d3ee76d256e0b6960599173
#
_entry.id   52eb709a5d3ee76d256e0b6960599173
#
_cell.length_a   1.000
_cell.length_b   1.000
_cell.length_c   1.000
_cell.angle_alpha   90.00
_cell.angle_beta   90.00
_cell.angle_gamma   90.00
#
_symmetry.space_group_name_H-M   'P 1'
#
loop_
_entity.id
_entity.type
_entity.pdbx_description
1 polymer ?
#
loop_
_entity_poly.entity_id
_entity_poly.type
_entity_poly.pdbx_seq_one_letter_code
_entity_poly.pdbx_strand_id
1 'polypeptide(L)'
;MRLLIVEDEKKLCDTIAKTLYQAGYEVDTCYDGDEALDYILAENYDLIVLDLNLPGTDGMDILKELRKENEETKVLILSARSQIVDKVEGLDAGANDYM
;
A
#
# COMPACT_ATOMS: atom_id res chain seq x y z
N MET A 1 1.27 2.48 16.16
CA MET A 1 0.79 2.61 14.77
C MET A 1 1.27 1.40 13.98
N ARG A 2 0.36 0.77 13.27
CA ARG A 2 0.65 -0.44 12.49
C ARG A 2 0.62 -0.14 11.01
N LEU A 3 1.67 -0.54 10.31
CA LEU A 3 1.88 -0.23 8.89
C LEU A 3 2.00 -1.52 8.07
N LEU A 4 1.50 -1.46 6.84
CA LEU A 4 1.73 -2.49 5.83
C LEU A 4 2.46 -1.87 4.66
N ILE A 5 3.55 -2.50 4.24
CA ILE A 5 4.31 -2.10 3.05
C ILE A 5 4.05 -3.13 1.96
N VAL A 6 3.50 -2.69 0.83
CA VAL A 6 3.19 -3.54 -0.32
C VAL A 6 4.06 -3.09 -1.49
N GLU A 7 5.12 -3.84 -1.77
CA GLU A 7 6.12 -3.53 -2.79
C GLU A 7 6.76 -4.82 -3.28
N ASP A 8 6.79 -5.05 -4.59
CA ASP A 8 7.33 -6.28 -5.16
C ASP A 8 8.86 -6.34 -5.22
N GLU A 9 9.53 -5.20 -5.20
CA GLU A 9 10.98 -5.16 -5.08
C GLU A 9 11.38 -5.40 -3.62
N LYS A 10 11.83 -6.61 -3.32
CA LYS A 10 12.08 -7.05 -1.94
C LYS A 10 13.08 -6.17 -1.20
N LYS A 11 14.18 -5.77 -1.85
CA LYS A 11 15.17 -4.91 -1.22
C LYS A 11 14.58 -3.57 -0.82
N LEU A 12 13.80 -2.96 -1.70
CA LEU A 12 13.16 -1.68 -1.42
C LEU A 12 12.13 -1.82 -0.31
N CYS A 13 11.30 -2.83 -0.38
CA CYS A 13 10.29 -3.13 0.63
C CYS A 13 10.94 -3.32 2.01
N ASP A 14 11.95 -4.16 2.08
CA ASP A 14 12.63 -4.47 3.33
C ASP A 14 13.40 -3.26 3.89
N THR A 15 13.96 -2.42 3.03
CA THR A 15 14.63 -1.18 3.45
C THR A 15 13.65 -0.19 4.05
N ILE A 16 12.50 0.01 3.43
CA ILE A 16 11.44 0.88 3.94
C ILE A 16 10.94 0.35 5.27
N ALA A 17 10.66 -0.95 5.35
CA ALA A 17 10.17 -1.58 6.55
C ALA A 17 11.15 -1.46 7.72
N LYS A 18 12.43 -1.69 7.45
CA LYS A 18 13.48 -1.57 8.47
C LYS A 18 13.57 -0.15 9.02
N THR A 19 13.53 0.84 8.14
CA THR A 19 13.59 2.26 8.53
C THR A 19 12.41 2.62 9.44
N LEU A 20 11.21 2.19 9.08
CA LEU A 20 10.01 2.46 9.87
C LEU A 20 10.00 1.69 11.19
N TYR A 21 10.45 0.45 11.17
CA TYR A 21 10.59 -0.35 12.39
C TYR A 21 11.55 0.31 13.38
N GLN A 22 12.68 0.82 12.89
CA GLN A 22 13.65 1.53 13.73
C GLN A 22 13.10 2.85 14.29
N ALA A 23 12.10 3.42 13.63
CA ALA A 23 11.41 4.62 14.11
C ALA A 23 10.32 4.30 15.15
N GLY A 24 10.10 3.03 15.47
CA GLY A 24 9.17 2.61 16.53
C GLY A 24 7.81 2.11 16.05
N TYR A 25 7.63 1.90 14.75
CA TYR A 25 6.36 1.40 14.21
C TYR A 25 6.35 -0.12 14.13
N GLU A 26 5.15 -0.70 14.21
CA GLU A 26 4.93 -2.09 13.85
C GLU A 26 4.73 -2.17 12.34
N VAL A 27 5.52 -2.99 11.65
CA VAL A 27 5.53 -3.03 10.18
C VAL A 27 5.39 -4.46 9.70
N ASP A 28 4.39 -4.71 8.84
CA ASP A 28 4.26 -5.93 8.07
C ASP A 28 4.65 -5.63 6.62
N THR A 29 5.14 -6.64 5.92
CA THR A 29 5.54 -6.52 4.51
C THR A 29 4.86 -7.58 3.66
N CYS A 30 4.55 -7.24 2.42
CA CYS A 30 4.16 -8.21 1.41
C CYS A 30 4.65 -7.74 0.03
N TYR A 31 4.77 -8.70 -0.89
CA TYR A 31 5.47 -8.47 -2.15
C TYR A 31 4.58 -8.64 -3.38
N ASP A 32 3.32 -9.01 -3.20
CA ASP A 32 2.35 -9.11 -4.29
C ASP A 32 0.95 -8.71 -3.84
N GLY A 33 0.07 -8.48 -4.83
CA GLY A 33 -1.27 -7.96 -4.56
C GLY A 33 -2.20 -8.96 -3.90
N ASP A 34 -2.06 -10.24 -4.20
CA ASP A 34 -2.94 -11.26 -3.60
C ASP A 34 -2.65 -11.41 -2.11
N GLU A 35 -1.37 -11.45 -1.76
CA GLU A 35 -0.92 -11.47 -0.37
C GLU A 35 -1.38 -10.21 0.37
N ALA A 36 -1.28 -9.04 -0.29
CA ALA A 36 -1.71 -7.77 0.29
C ALA A 36 -3.20 -7.79 0.64
N LEU A 37 -4.05 -8.31 -0.22
CA LEU A 37 -5.48 -8.42 0.07
C LEU A 37 -5.75 -9.27 1.31
N ASP A 38 -5.05 -10.40 1.45
CA ASP A 38 -5.20 -11.25 2.62
C ASP A 38 -4.83 -10.51 3.91
N TYR A 39 -3.72 -9.76 3.90
CA TYR A 39 -3.32 -8.96 5.05
C TYR A 39 -4.34 -7.86 5.36
N ILE A 40 -4.79 -7.14 4.37
CA ILE A 40 -5.71 -6.01 4.54
C ILE A 40 -7.06 -6.47 5.09
N LEU A 41 -7.55 -7.62 4.64
CA LEU A 41 -8.83 -8.15 5.10
C LEU A 41 -8.74 -8.80 6.50
N ALA A 42 -7.56 -9.28 6.88
CA ALA A 42 -7.36 -9.96 8.16
C ALA A 42 -6.96 -9.02 9.31
N GLU A 43 -6.35 -7.87 9.00
CA GLU A 43 -5.75 -6.99 10.00
C GLU A 43 -6.17 -5.54 9.78
N ASN A 44 -6.13 -4.77 10.86
CA ASN A 44 -6.37 -3.33 10.79
C ASN A 44 -5.05 -2.57 10.75
N TYR A 45 -4.81 -1.84 9.68
CA TYR A 45 -3.63 -1.00 9.53
C TYR A 45 -3.99 0.47 9.66
N ASP A 46 -3.08 1.24 10.25
CA ASP A 46 -3.22 2.70 10.33
C ASP A 46 -2.77 3.37 9.03
N LEU A 47 -1.76 2.81 8.39
CA LEU A 47 -1.23 3.30 7.12
C LEU A 47 -0.77 2.13 6.25
N ILE A 48 -1.09 2.21 4.97
CA ILE A 48 -0.62 1.25 3.97
C ILE A 48 0.23 2.02 2.94
N VAL A 49 1.45 1.56 2.74
CA VAL A 49 2.32 2.04 1.65
C VAL A 49 2.15 1.06 0.50
N LEU A 50 1.59 1.52 -0.60
CA LEU A 50 1.11 0.67 -1.69
C LEU A 50 1.75 1.04 -3.01
N ASP A 51 2.45 0.08 -3.62
CA ASP A 51 2.88 0.18 -5.01
C ASP A 51 1.72 -0.20 -5.93
N LEU A 52 1.52 0.54 -7.00
CA LEU A 52 0.47 0.24 -7.99
C LEU A 52 0.89 -0.85 -8.98
N ASN A 53 2.19 -1.02 -9.20
CA ASN A 53 2.72 -1.99 -10.17
C ASN A 53 3.10 -3.30 -9.48
N LEU A 54 2.09 -4.06 -9.05
CA LEU A 54 2.28 -5.31 -8.34
C LEU A 54 1.99 -6.52 -9.20
N PRO A 55 2.72 -7.65 -9.02
CA PRO A 55 2.25 -8.93 -9.53
C PRO A 55 1.00 -9.37 -8.77
N GLY A 56 0.17 -10.21 -9.42
CA GLY A 56 -1.10 -10.62 -8.85
C GLY A 56 -2.15 -9.52 -8.97
N THR A 57 -2.89 -9.25 -7.90
CA THR A 57 -3.91 -8.20 -7.90
C THR A 57 -3.28 -6.81 -8.03
N ASP A 58 -3.77 -6.01 -8.96
CA ASP A 58 -3.30 -4.66 -9.19
C ASP A 58 -3.52 -3.77 -7.96
N GLY A 59 -2.57 -2.86 -7.70
CA GLY A 59 -2.65 -1.96 -6.55
C GLY A 59 -3.90 -1.09 -6.53
N MET A 60 -4.41 -0.68 -7.69
CA MET A 60 -5.67 0.08 -7.76
C MET A 60 -6.86 -0.75 -7.29
N ASP A 61 -6.90 -2.04 -7.65
CA ASP A 61 -7.95 -2.93 -7.21
C ASP A 61 -7.87 -3.20 -5.71
N ILE A 62 -6.66 -3.32 -5.17
CA ILE A 62 -6.43 -3.42 -3.72
C ILE A 62 -6.99 -2.20 -3.00
N LEU A 63 -6.70 -1.02 -3.50
CA LEU A 63 -7.20 0.24 -2.92
C LEU A 63 -8.72 0.29 -2.92
N LYS A 64 -9.36 -0.12 -4.00
CA LYS A 64 -10.82 -0.18 -4.10
C LYS A 64 -11.42 -1.14 -3.09
N GLU A 65 -10.84 -2.33 -2.95
CA GLU A 65 -11.30 -3.31 -1.97
C GLU A 65 -11.13 -2.81 -0.54
N LEU A 66 -9.99 -2.17 -0.25
CA LEU A 66 -9.76 -1.56 1.06
C LEU A 66 -10.84 -0.52 1.39
N ARG A 67 -11.18 0.34 0.45
CA ARG A 67 -12.15 1.42 0.69
C ARG A 67 -13.58 0.91 0.88
N LYS A 68 -13.92 -0.28 0.41
CA LYS A 68 -15.20 -0.91 0.72
C LYS A 68 -15.30 -1.31 2.19
N GLU A 69 -14.18 -1.73 2.78
CA GLU A 69 -14.14 -2.23 4.15
C GLU A 69 -13.75 -1.15 5.17
N ASN A 70 -12.94 -0.19 4.76
CA ASN A 70 -12.39 0.80 5.67
C ASN A 70 -12.05 2.10 4.93
N GLU A 71 -12.76 3.18 5.25
CA GLU A 71 -12.52 4.49 4.68
C GLU A 71 -11.47 5.30 5.45
N GLU A 72 -11.11 4.86 6.65
CA GLU A 72 -10.24 5.62 7.56
C GLU A 72 -8.75 5.29 7.41
N THR A 73 -8.42 4.10 6.94
CA THR A 73 -7.02 3.73 6.74
C THR A 73 -6.35 4.66 5.75
N LYS A 74 -5.24 5.26 6.15
CA LYS A 74 -4.47 6.13 5.26
C LYS A 74 -3.67 5.28 4.28
N VAL A 75 -3.59 5.76 3.04
CA VAL A 75 -2.83 5.08 1.99
C VAL A 75 -1.86 6.07 1.35
N LEU A 76 -0.59 5.68 1.33
CA LEU A 76 0.46 6.39 0.60
C LEU A 76 0.80 5.56 -0.64
N ILE A 77 0.53 6.12 -1.83
CA ILE A 77 0.82 5.43 -3.07
C ILE A 77 2.26 5.69 -3.48
N LEU A 78 3.00 4.61 -3.63
CA LEU A 78 4.39 4.59 -4.05
C LEU A 78 4.42 3.92 -5.42
N SER A 79 4.61 4.70 -6.49
CA SER A 79 4.46 4.17 -7.84
C SER A 79 5.44 4.75 -8.83
N ALA A 80 5.89 3.91 -9.76
CA ALA A 80 6.61 4.36 -10.95
C ALA A 80 5.68 4.94 -12.02
N ARG A 81 4.35 4.83 -11.85
CA ARG A 81 3.36 5.45 -12.72
C ARG A 81 3.34 6.94 -12.46
N SER A 82 4.01 7.72 -13.31
CA SER A 82 4.10 9.17 -13.15
C SER A 82 3.11 9.94 -14.04
N GLN A 83 2.24 9.25 -14.76
CA GLN A 83 1.25 9.84 -15.65
C GLN A 83 0.17 10.56 -14.85
N ILE A 84 -0.31 11.69 -15.36
CA ILE A 84 -1.38 12.48 -14.73
C ILE A 84 -2.65 11.63 -14.55
N VAL A 85 -2.98 10.82 -15.55
CA VAL A 85 -4.16 9.95 -15.51
C VAL A 85 -4.08 8.98 -14.32
N ASP A 86 -2.92 8.35 -14.11
CA ASP A 86 -2.73 7.43 -13.00
C ASP A 86 -2.86 8.14 -11.64
N LYS A 87 -2.34 9.35 -11.53
CA LYS A 87 -2.49 10.16 -10.31
C LYS A 87 -3.94 10.48 -10.00
N VAL A 88 -4.69 10.88 -11.01
CA VAL A 88 -6.11 11.19 -10.87
C VAL A 88 -6.88 9.95 -10.47
N GLU A 89 -6.63 8.81 -11.10
CA GLU A 89 -7.26 7.54 -10.75
C GLU A 89 -6.93 7.12 -9.31
N GLY A 90 -5.68 7.29 -8.89
CA GLY A 90 -5.25 6.99 -7.53
C GLY A 90 -6.01 7.81 -6.49
N LEU A 91 -6.14 9.12 -6.71
CA LEU A 91 -6.88 9.99 -5.80
C LEU A 91 -8.38 9.68 -5.82
N ASP A 92 -8.95 9.43 -6.98
CA ASP A 92 -10.37 9.09 -7.13
C ASP A 92 -10.70 7.76 -6.44
N ALA A 93 -9.78 6.81 -6.42
CA ALA A 93 -9.96 5.54 -5.72
C ALA A 93 -9.78 5.66 -4.20
N GLY A 94 -9.43 6.84 -3.68
CA GLY A 94 -9.39 7.12 -2.25
C GLY A 94 -8.01 7.15 -1.60
N ALA A 95 -6.93 7.30 -2.39
CA ALA A 95 -5.60 7.48 -1.83
C ALA A 95 -5.48 8.83 -1.13
N ASN A 96 -4.72 8.87 -0.03
CA ASN A 96 -4.52 10.09 0.74
C ASN A 96 -3.34 10.92 0.21
N ASP A 97 -2.36 10.28 -0.39
CA ASP A 97 -1.18 10.93 -0.92
C ASP A 97 -0.61 10.11 -2.08
N TYR A 98 0.22 10.76 -2.88
CA TYR A 98 0.79 10.17 -4.09
C TYR A 98 2.24 10.61 -4.25
N MET A 99 3.14 9.69 -4.10
CA MET A 99 4.58 9.95 -4.24
C MET A 99 5.07 9.86 -5.67
#